data_e41a90d92fec21e599893309140e1bd9
#
_entry.id   e41a90d92fec21e599893309140e1bd9
#
_cell.length_a   1.000
_cell.length_b   1.000
_cell.length_c   1.000
_cell.angle_alpha   90.00
_cell.angle_beta   90.00
_cell.angle_gamma   90.00
#
_symmetry.space_group_name_H-M   'P 1'
#
loop_
_entity.id
_entity.type
_entity.pdbx_description
1 polymer ?
#
loop_
_entity_poly.entity_id
_entity_poly.type
_entity_poly.pdbx_seq_one_letter_code
_entity_poly.pdbx_strand_id
1 'polypeptide(L)'
;MGTRAPMVLPQAPNQRWSLDFVSDALADGRRFRILAIVDDFSRECLALVADTSLSGVRLARELDAVIARRGRPLLLVSDNGTELTSNVILRWSQDRQVAWHYIAPGKPQQNAFVESFNGRLRDECLNETLFTSLPHARAVLTRWQADYNHVRPHSAHHGATPAEMGRRVIATRTTDAIANAAPTAAN
;
A
#
# COMPACT_ATOMS: atom_id res chain seq x y z
N MET A 1 31.09 -5.44 11.50
CA MET A 1 29.83 -5.31 12.25
C MET A 1 28.95 -4.33 11.51
N GLY A 2 27.95 -4.80 10.77
CA GLY A 2 27.04 -3.91 10.06
C GLY A 2 26.07 -3.28 11.05
N THR A 3 26.20 -2.01 11.32
CA THR A 3 25.24 -1.22 12.07
C THR A 3 23.94 -1.15 11.26
N ARG A 4 22.96 -1.97 11.65
CA ARG A 4 21.62 -1.97 11.07
C ARG A 4 20.89 -0.73 11.57
N ALA A 5 20.91 0.35 10.80
CA ALA A 5 20.05 1.49 11.08
C ALA A 5 18.58 1.04 11.12
N PRO A 6 17.79 1.47 12.11
CA PRO A 6 16.36 1.24 12.12
C PRO A 6 15.74 1.81 10.84
N MET A 7 14.74 1.12 10.29
CA MET A 7 14.05 1.64 9.10
C MET A 7 13.38 2.97 9.45
N VAL A 8 13.78 4.04 8.77
CA VAL A 8 13.27 5.40 9.04
C VAL A 8 11.76 5.41 8.75
N LEU A 9 10.98 5.94 9.69
CA LEU A 9 9.53 6.13 9.51
C LEU A 9 9.29 7.19 8.42
N PRO A 10 8.38 6.95 7.48
CA PRO A 10 8.06 7.93 6.46
C PRO A 10 7.47 9.21 7.09
N GLN A 11 7.87 10.36 6.55
CA GLN A 11 7.45 11.68 7.01
C GLN A 11 6.43 12.34 6.06
N ALA A 12 6.12 11.66 4.96
CA ALA A 12 5.17 12.15 3.96
C ALA A 12 4.59 11.00 3.13
N PRO A 13 3.42 11.20 2.48
CA PRO A 13 2.87 10.25 1.54
C PRO A 13 3.83 9.92 0.40
N ASN A 14 3.73 8.72 -0.13
CA ASN A 14 4.57 8.18 -1.21
C ASN A 14 6.07 8.05 -0.88
N GLN A 15 6.50 8.25 0.36
CA GLN A 15 7.87 7.92 0.73
C GLN A 15 8.09 6.41 0.81
N ARG A 16 7.09 5.69 1.34
CA ARG A 16 7.15 4.24 1.47
C ARG A 16 5.77 3.62 1.38
N TRP A 17 5.64 2.61 0.52
CA TRP A 17 4.48 1.73 0.50
C TRP A 17 4.88 0.33 0.94
N SER A 18 4.03 -0.30 1.74
CA SER A 18 4.16 -1.71 2.14
C SER A 18 3.17 -2.56 1.36
N LEU A 19 3.63 -3.74 0.93
CA LEU A 19 2.83 -4.71 0.18
C LEU A 19 2.82 -6.06 0.89
N ASP A 20 1.69 -6.74 0.79
CA ASP A 20 1.55 -8.13 1.24
C ASP A 20 0.40 -8.83 0.53
N PHE A 21 0.41 -10.18 0.59
CA PHE A 21 -0.65 -11.03 0.08
C PHE A 21 -1.39 -11.72 1.22
N VAL A 22 -2.71 -11.55 1.23
CA VAL A 22 -3.61 -12.30 2.10
C VAL A 22 -4.31 -13.39 1.30
N SER A 23 -4.47 -14.58 1.86
CA SER A 23 -5.19 -15.69 1.23
C SER A 23 -6.53 -15.92 1.89
N ASP A 24 -7.55 -16.24 1.09
CA ASP A 24 -8.87 -16.66 1.55
C ASP A 24 -9.47 -17.70 0.60
N ALA A 25 -10.69 -18.16 0.87
CA ALA A 25 -11.40 -19.15 0.08
C ALA A 25 -12.83 -18.72 -0.22
N LEU A 26 -13.30 -19.12 -1.39
CA LEU A 26 -14.72 -19.02 -1.75
C LEU A 26 -15.54 -20.13 -1.04
N ALA A 27 -16.85 -19.97 -0.99
CA ALA A 27 -17.77 -20.93 -0.39
C ALA A 27 -17.67 -22.35 -0.99
N ASP A 28 -17.24 -22.47 -2.24
CA ASP A 28 -16.98 -23.74 -2.93
C ASP A 28 -15.58 -24.33 -2.67
N GLY A 29 -14.79 -23.70 -1.80
CA GLY A 29 -13.44 -24.14 -1.40
C GLY A 29 -12.33 -23.66 -2.31
N ARG A 30 -12.59 -23.00 -3.45
CA ARG A 30 -11.56 -22.42 -4.31
C ARG A 30 -10.85 -21.29 -3.60
N ARG A 31 -9.52 -21.34 -3.60
CA ARG A 31 -8.70 -20.31 -2.97
C ARG A 31 -8.54 -19.10 -3.88
N PHE A 32 -8.44 -17.93 -3.26
CA PHE A 32 -8.03 -16.70 -3.93
C PHE A 32 -7.04 -15.93 -3.04
N ARG A 33 -6.35 -14.99 -3.63
CA ARG A 33 -5.40 -14.12 -2.95
C ARG A 33 -5.83 -12.67 -3.08
N ILE A 34 -5.41 -11.87 -2.13
CA ILE A 34 -5.68 -10.45 -2.07
C ILE A 34 -4.33 -9.74 -1.96
N LEU A 35 -4.00 -8.91 -2.95
CA LEU A 35 -2.89 -7.98 -2.86
C LEU A 35 -3.33 -6.76 -2.07
N ALA A 36 -2.66 -6.47 -0.98
CA ALA A 36 -2.80 -5.22 -0.22
C ALA A 36 -1.59 -4.32 -0.45
N ILE A 37 -1.83 -3.05 -0.78
CA ILE A 37 -0.81 -1.99 -0.89
C ILE A 37 -1.23 -0.84 0.01
N VAL A 38 -0.37 -0.48 0.96
CA VAL A 38 -0.64 0.55 1.97
C VAL A 38 0.44 1.62 1.92
N ASP A 39 0.06 2.89 1.96
CA ASP A 39 0.99 3.99 2.19
C ASP A 39 1.33 4.05 3.68
N ASP A 40 2.59 3.88 4.03
CA ASP A 40 3.03 3.74 5.41
C ASP A 40 2.94 5.04 6.22
N PHE A 41 2.86 6.20 5.57
CA PHE A 41 2.65 7.47 6.24
C PHE A 41 1.17 7.71 6.52
N SER A 42 0.34 7.74 5.49
CA SER A 42 -1.10 8.05 5.61
C SER A 42 -1.94 6.87 6.11
N ARG A 43 -1.40 5.66 6.14
CA ARG A 43 -2.12 4.40 6.39
C ARG A 43 -3.21 4.10 5.35
N GLU A 44 -3.26 4.84 4.28
CA GLU A 44 -4.24 4.66 3.22
C GLU A 44 -4.02 3.35 2.48
N CYS A 45 -5.07 2.56 2.32
CA CYS A 45 -5.06 1.39 1.46
C CYS A 45 -5.15 1.84 0.00
N LEU A 46 -4.02 1.80 -0.70
CA LEU A 46 -3.90 2.27 -2.08
C LEU A 46 -4.46 1.28 -3.10
N ALA A 47 -4.37 -0.02 -2.80
CA ALA A 47 -4.97 -1.09 -3.58
C ALA A 47 -5.36 -2.27 -2.71
N LEU A 48 -6.47 -2.89 -3.04
CA LEU A 48 -6.97 -4.13 -2.44
C LEU A 48 -7.56 -4.99 -3.56
N VAL A 49 -6.73 -5.89 -4.12
CA VAL A 49 -7.03 -6.58 -5.37
C VAL A 49 -7.16 -8.08 -5.13
N ALA A 50 -8.36 -8.64 -5.34
CA ALA A 50 -8.61 -10.07 -5.23
C ALA A 50 -8.53 -10.76 -6.59
N ASP A 51 -7.75 -11.85 -6.67
CA ASP A 51 -7.70 -12.73 -7.84
C ASP A 51 -7.29 -14.17 -7.45
N THR A 52 -7.59 -15.13 -8.31
CA THR A 52 -7.12 -16.50 -8.17
C THR A 52 -5.66 -16.66 -8.52
N SER A 53 -5.11 -15.73 -9.32
CA SER A 53 -3.69 -15.68 -9.69
C SER A 53 -3.20 -14.23 -9.72
N LEU A 54 -2.18 -13.94 -8.92
CA LEU A 54 -1.52 -12.64 -8.84
C LEU A 54 -0.04 -12.81 -9.17
N SER A 55 0.25 -12.97 -10.46
CA SER A 55 1.64 -13.11 -10.98
C SER A 55 2.40 -11.78 -10.86
N GLY A 56 3.74 -11.81 -11.00
CA GLY A 56 4.58 -10.61 -11.05
C GLY A 56 4.15 -9.62 -12.15
N VAL A 57 3.70 -10.11 -13.32
CA VAL A 57 3.16 -9.25 -14.40
C VAL A 57 1.88 -8.54 -13.93
N ARG A 58 0.98 -9.27 -13.25
CA ARG A 58 -0.24 -8.67 -12.72
C ARG A 58 0.09 -7.64 -11.63
N LEU A 59 1.00 -7.97 -10.73
CA LEU A 59 1.45 -7.05 -9.68
C LEU A 59 2.04 -5.76 -10.27
N ALA A 60 2.90 -5.85 -11.29
CA ALA A 60 3.47 -4.68 -11.96
C ALA A 60 2.38 -3.75 -12.53
N ARG A 61 1.33 -4.31 -13.15
CA ARG A 61 0.19 -3.55 -13.68
C ARG A 61 -0.61 -2.86 -12.57
N GLU A 62 -0.84 -3.53 -11.44
CA GLU A 62 -1.53 -2.93 -10.30
C GLU A 62 -0.70 -1.79 -9.68
N LEU A 63 0.62 -1.96 -9.56
CA LEU A 63 1.52 -0.90 -9.11
C LEU A 63 1.53 0.29 -10.06
N ASP A 64 1.57 0.07 -11.38
CA ASP A 64 1.46 1.16 -12.38
C ASP A 64 0.12 1.90 -12.26
N ALA A 65 -0.98 1.20 -12.04
CA ALA A 65 -2.29 1.81 -11.83
C ALA A 65 -2.35 2.64 -10.54
N VAL A 66 -1.69 2.21 -9.47
CA VAL A 66 -1.57 3.01 -8.23
C VAL A 66 -0.70 4.23 -8.46
N ILE A 67 0.45 4.09 -9.11
CA ILE A 67 1.37 5.19 -9.43
C ILE A 67 0.67 6.27 -10.28
N ALA A 68 -0.13 5.88 -11.27
CA ALA A 68 -0.88 6.81 -12.10
C ALA A 68 -1.87 7.68 -11.29
N ARG A 69 -2.42 7.17 -10.19
CA ARG A 69 -3.38 7.89 -9.35
C ARG A 69 -2.74 8.68 -8.20
N ARG A 70 -1.62 8.17 -7.66
CA ARG A 70 -1.05 8.64 -6.39
C ARG A 70 0.34 9.24 -6.53
N GLY A 71 0.97 9.09 -7.67
CA GLY A 71 2.38 9.39 -7.86
C GLY A 71 3.28 8.22 -7.46
N ARG A 72 4.55 8.34 -7.80
CA ARG A 72 5.56 7.29 -7.61
C ARG A 72 6.04 7.25 -6.16
N PRO A 73 6.11 6.06 -5.51
CA PRO A 73 6.76 5.92 -4.22
C PRO A 73 8.29 6.00 -4.36
N LEU A 74 8.96 6.36 -3.28
CA LEU A 74 10.41 6.28 -3.21
C LEU A 74 10.87 4.85 -2.91
N LEU A 75 10.12 4.14 -2.07
CA LEU A 75 10.46 2.80 -1.59
C LEU A 75 9.22 1.92 -1.50
N LEU A 76 9.35 0.69 -1.97
CA LEU A 76 8.42 -0.41 -1.70
C LEU A 76 9.04 -1.37 -0.68
N VAL A 77 8.22 -1.86 0.24
CA VAL A 77 8.61 -2.86 1.24
C VAL A 77 7.69 -4.07 1.13
N SER A 78 8.25 -5.26 1.05
CA SER A 78 7.48 -6.52 1.02
C SER A 78 8.26 -7.66 1.66
N ASP A 79 7.57 -8.79 1.86
CA ASP A 79 8.25 -10.05 2.11
C ASP A 79 8.99 -10.59 0.87
N ASN A 80 9.59 -11.78 0.99
CA ASN A 80 10.32 -12.45 -0.09
C ASN A 80 9.44 -13.43 -0.90
N GLY A 81 8.14 -13.17 -1.01
CA GLY A 81 7.24 -13.99 -1.83
C GLY A 81 7.72 -14.14 -3.27
N THR A 82 7.50 -15.29 -3.88
CA THR A 82 8.02 -15.63 -5.22
C THR A 82 7.55 -14.67 -6.31
N GLU A 83 6.33 -14.16 -6.20
CA GLU A 83 5.78 -13.16 -7.12
C GLU A 83 6.47 -11.80 -6.97
N LEU A 84 6.84 -11.44 -5.74
CA LEU A 84 7.47 -10.17 -5.38
C LEU A 84 8.97 -10.14 -5.76
N THR A 85 9.63 -11.32 -5.77
CA THR A 85 11.04 -11.48 -6.14
C THR A 85 11.25 -11.89 -7.59
N SER A 86 10.19 -11.92 -8.40
CA SER A 86 10.26 -12.33 -9.80
C SER A 86 11.10 -11.37 -10.66
N ASN A 87 11.72 -11.87 -11.72
CA ASN A 87 12.49 -11.06 -12.67
C ASN A 87 11.66 -9.92 -13.27
N VAL A 88 10.34 -10.11 -13.42
CA VAL A 88 9.43 -9.06 -13.91
C VAL A 88 9.42 -7.89 -12.95
N ILE A 89 9.30 -8.15 -11.65
CA ILE A 89 9.27 -7.11 -10.61
C ILE A 89 10.63 -6.43 -10.46
N LEU A 90 11.73 -7.18 -10.54
CA LEU A 90 13.06 -6.61 -10.51
C LEU A 90 13.29 -5.63 -11.67
N ARG A 91 12.91 -6.00 -12.90
CA ARG A 91 12.96 -5.09 -14.06
C ARG A 91 12.04 -3.89 -13.88
N TRP A 92 10.80 -4.13 -13.49
CA TRP A 92 9.81 -3.08 -13.25
C TRP A 92 10.34 -2.01 -12.25
N SER A 93 10.93 -2.44 -11.14
CA SER A 93 11.47 -1.53 -10.12
C SER A 93 12.62 -0.66 -10.67
N GLN A 94 13.49 -1.24 -11.50
CA GLN A 94 14.57 -0.53 -12.19
C GLN A 94 14.01 0.48 -13.21
N ASP A 95 13.09 0.04 -14.07
CA ASP A 95 12.48 0.88 -15.12
C ASP A 95 11.70 2.07 -14.51
N ARG A 96 11.02 1.84 -13.39
CA ARG A 96 10.26 2.87 -12.67
C ARG A 96 11.12 3.68 -11.69
N GLN A 97 12.39 3.31 -11.49
CA GLN A 97 13.29 3.94 -10.52
C GLN A 97 12.66 3.97 -9.11
N VAL A 98 12.07 2.86 -8.68
CA VAL A 98 11.49 2.66 -7.36
C VAL A 98 12.39 1.70 -6.59
N ALA A 99 12.89 2.13 -5.44
CA ALA A 99 13.66 1.24 -4.57
C ALA A 99 12.74 0.15 -4.00
N TRP A 100 13.26 -1.07 -3.88
CA TRP A 100 12.51 -2.20 -3.29
C TRP A 100 13.32 -2.83 -2.16
N HIS A 101 12.72 -2.87 -0.98
CA HIS A 101 13.31 -3.51 0.20
C HIS A 101 12.54 -4.78 0.53
N TYR A 102 13.23 -5.91 0.52
CA TYR A 102 12.70 -7.17 1.00
C TYR A 102 13.01 -7.32 2.48
N ILE A 103 11.98 -7.60 3.30
CA ILE A 103 12.18 -7.80 4.73
C ILE A 103 13.04 -9.05 4.99
N ALA A 104 13.90 -8.97 6.00
CA ALA A 104 14.70 -10.11 6.38
C ALA A 104 13.83 -11.20 7.05
N PRO A 105 14.09 -12.49 6.79
CA PRO A 105 13.39 -13.57 7.47
C PRO A 105 13.42 -13.40 9.00
N GLY A 106 12.27 -13.58 9.66
CA GLY A 106 12.14 -13.42 11.10
C GLY A 106 12.11 -11.95 11.60
N LYS A 107 11.90 -10.97 10.72
CA LYS A 107 11.78 -9.54 11.08
C LYS A 107 10.45 -8.93 10.60
N PRO A 108 9.30 -9.40 11.08
CA PRO A 108 7.99 -8.91 10.66
C PRO A 108 7.82 -7.40 10.93
N GLN A 109 8.47 -6.85 11.94
CA GLN A 109 8.42 -5.42 12.28
C GLN A 109 8.78 -4.50 11.09
N GLN A 110 9.52 -5.00 10.10
CA GLN A 110 9.87 -4.23 8.90
C GLN A 110 8.68 -4.04 7.95
N ASN A 111 7.62 -4.84 8.07
CA ASN A 111 6.39 -4.75 7.28
C ASN A 111 5.13 -4.52 8.15
N ALA A 112 5.32 -4.01 9.37
CA ALA A 112 4.30 -3.91 10.40
C ALA A 112 3.04 -3.13 9.98
N PHE A 113 3.16 -2.20 9.04
CA PHE A 113 2.02 -1.37 8.63
C PHE A 113 1.01 -2.17 7.80
N VAL A 114 1.46 -2.89 6.79
CA VAL A 114 0.55 -3.74 6.01
C VAL A 114 0.11 -4.97 6.82
N GLU A 115 0.93 -5.49 7.73
CA GLU A 115 0.52 -6.57 8.64
C GLU A 115 -0.62 -6.13 9.57
N SER A 116 -0.50 -4.93 10.17
CA SER A 116 -1.58 -4.36 10.98
C SER A 116 -2.85 -4.09 10.17
N PHE A 117 -2.70 -3.63 8.93
CA PHE A 117 -3.81 -3.46 8.00
C PHE A 117 -4.48 -4.81 7.69
N ASN A 118 -3.69 -5.84 7.36
CA ASN A 118 -4.19 -7.18 7.05
C ASN A 118 -4.89 -7.83 8.24
N GLY A 119 -4.43 -7.59 9.47
CA GLY A 119 -5.13 -8.01 10.69
C GLY A 119 -6.54 -7.44 10.75
N ARG A 120 -6.69 -6.12 10.56
CA ARG A 120 -8.01 -5.48 10.51
C ARG A 120 -8.88 -5.97 9.36
N LEU A 121 -8.31 -6.09 8.15
CA LEU A 121 -9.02 -6.66 7.00
C LEU A 121 -9.57 -8.05 7.32
N ARG A 122 -8.77 -8.90 7.96
CA ARG A 122 -9.20 -10.24 8.35
C ARG A 122 -10.32 -10.20 9.38
N ASP A 123 -10.14 -9.45 10.46
CA ASP A 123 -11.09 -9.43 11.57
C ASP A 123 -12.43 -8.79 11.18
N GLU A 124 -12.41 -7.74 10.37
CA GLU A 124 -13.59 -6.91 10.10
C GLU A 124 -14.29 -7.25 8.77
N CYS A 125 -13.63 -7.97 7.89
CA CYS A 125 -14.15 -8.27 6.54
C CYS A 125 -14.07 -9.75 6.18
N LEU A 126 -12.87 -10.35 6.24
CA LEU A 126 -12.70 -11.70 5.71
C LEU A 126 -13.37 -12.76 6.60
N ASN A 127 -13.20 -12.66 7.92
CA ASN A 127 -13.82 -13.59 8.87
C ASN A 127 -15.34 -13.41 8.98
N GLU A 128 -15.85 -12.24 8.62
CA GLU A 128 -17.27 -11.89 8.69
C GLU A 128 -18.06 -12.16 7.39
N THR A 129 -17.34 -12.59 6.33
CA THR A 129 -17.97 -12.71 4.99
C THR A 129 -17.77 -14.11 4.40
N LEU A 130 -18.86 -14.76 4.03
CA LEU A 130 -18.84 -15.95 3.17
C LEU A 130 -18.82 -15.51 1.70
N PHE A 131 -17.67 -15.63 1.04
CA PHE A 131 -17.49 -15.22 -0.35
C PHE A 131 -18.07 -16.26 -1.31
N THR A 132 -19.15 -15.94 -2.01
CA THR A 132 -19.82 -16.85 -2.94
C THR A 132 -19.16 -16.90 -4.32
N SER A 133 -18.40 -15.85 -4.69
CA SER A 133 -17.69 -15.78 -5.96
C SER A 133 -16.59 -14.73 -5.90
N LEU A 134 -15.65 -14.76 -6.86
CA LEU A 134 -14.60 -13.75 -6.97
C LEU A 134 -15.15 -12.33 -7.24
N PRO A 135 -16.15 -12.11 -8.10
CA PRO A 135 -16.84 -10.81 -8.22
C PRO A 135 -17.45 -10.33 -6.91
N HIS A 136 -18.08 -11.23 -6.12
CA HIS A 136 -18.59 -10.90 -4.79
C HIS A 136 -17.46 -10.46 -3.86
N ALA A 137 -16.36 -11.20 -3.79
CA ALA A 137 -15.20 -10.82 -3.00
C ALA A 137 -14.66 -9.44 -3.38
N ARG A 138 -14.50 -9.16 -4.67
CA ARG A 138 -14.08 -7.84 -5.17
C ARG A 138 -15.02 -6.72 -4.75
N ALA A 139 -16.33 -6.91 -4.86
CA ALA A 139 -17.31 -5.91 -4.45
C ALA A 139 -17.28 -5.62 -2.94
N VAL A 140 -17.15 -6.65 -2.12
CA VAL A 140 -17.04 -6.50 -0.65
C VAL A 140 -15.76 -5.77 -0.28
N LEU A 141 -14.61 -6.17 -0.84
CA LEU A 141 -13.32 -5.55 -0.59
C LEU A 141 -13.27 -4.09 -1.02
N THR A 142 -13.88 -3.74 -2.16
CA THR A 142 -13.98 -2.34 -2.63
C THR A 142 -14.76 -1.47 -1.64
N ARG A 143 -15.88 -1.96 -1.13
CA ARG A 143 -16.67 -1.23 -0.12
C ARG A 143 -15.92 -1.09 1.20
N TRP A 144 -15.30 -2.16 1.67
CA TRP A 144 -14.52 -2.13 2.90
C TRP A 144 -13.32 -1.18 2.78
N GLN A 145 -12.60 -1.18 1.65
CA GLN A 145 -11.50 -0.25 1.39
C GLN A 145 -11.96 1.21 1.39
N ALA A 146 -13.11 1.50 0.77
CA ALA A 146 -13.67 2.86 0.77
C ALA A 146 -14.03 3.33 2.19
N ASP A 147 -14.67 2.48 2.99
CA ASP A 147 -15.00 2.74 4.38
C ASP A 147 -13.72 2.96 5.22
N TYR A 148 -12.73 2.08 5.10
CA TYR A 148 -11.44 2.18 5.78
C TYR A 148 -10.73 3.49 5.48
N ASN A 149 -10.66 3.89 4.20
CA ASN A 149 -9.91 5.06 3.77
C ASN A 149 -10.63 6.39 4.08
N HIS A 150 -11.96 6.43 4.01
CA HIS A 150 -12.72 7.69 3.98
C HIS A 150 -13.62 7.92 5.18
N VAL A 151 -13.97 6.88 5.95
CA VAL A 151 -14.94 7.00 7.04
C VAL A 151 -14.28 6.79 8.41
N ARG A 152 -13.27 5.93 8.51
CA ARG A 152 -12.70 5.53 9.80
C ARG A 152 -11.64 6.49 10.29
N PRO A 153 -11.81 7.11 11.46
CA PRO A 153 -10.77 7.91 12.08
C PRO A 153 -9.64 7.01 12.58
N HIS A 154 -8.41 7.43 12.37
CA HIS A 154 -7.21 6.73 12.86
C HIS A 154 -6.57 7.48 14.02
N SER A 155 -6.32 6.79 15.13
CA SER A 155 -5.67 7.38 16.31
C SER A 155 -4.27 7.93 16.01
N ALA A 156 -3.52 7.24 15.13
CA ALA A 156 -2.22 7.69 14.66
C ALA A 156 -2.26 9.03 13.88
N HIS A 157 -3.44 9.48 13.46
CA HIS A 157 -3.66 10.71 12.69
C HIS A 157 -4.55 11.73 13.43
N HIS A 158 -4.59 11.65 14.76
CA HIS A 158 -5.41 12.53 15.58
C HIS A 158 -6.89 12.56 15.15
N GLY A 159 -7.42 11.42 14.74
CA GLY A 159 -8.80 11.27 14.31
C GLY A 159 -9.06 11.57 12.82
N ALA A 160 -8.07 11.96 12.03
CA ALA A 160 -8.24 12.09 10.59
C ALA A 160 -8.31 10.69 9.93
N THR A 161 -9.04 10.61 8.81
CA THR A 161 -9.07 9.39 7.99
C THR A 161 -7.76 9.24 7.20
N PRO A 162 -7.41 8.01 6.78
CA PRO A 162 -6.22 7.80 5.93
C PRO A 162 -6.19 8.67 4.68
N ALA A 163 -7.31 8.79 3.98
CA ALA A 163 -7.42 9.60 2.77
C ALA A 163 -7.28 11.11 3.05
N GLU A 164 -7.80 11.62 4.16
CA GLU A 164 -7.60 13.01 4.58
C GLU A 164 -6.13 13.29 4.88
N MET A 165 -5.45 12.37 5.59
CA MET A 165 -4.04 12.51 5.91
C MET A 165 -3.17 12.53 4.64
N GLY A 166 -3.46 11.66 3.68
CA GLY A 166 -2.78 11.65 2.38
C GLY A 166 -2.93 12.97 1.61
N ARG A 167 -4.13 13.56 1.60
CA ARG A 167 -4.41 14.83 0.90
C ARG A 167 -3.79 16.06 1.55
N ARG A 168 -3.82 16.17 2.87
CA ARG A 168 -3.32 17.34 3.62
C ARG A 168 -1.86 17.67 3.27
N VAL A 169 -1.01 16.66 3.25
CA VAL A 169 0.43 16.87 3.00
C VAL A 169 0.72 17.16 1.53
N ILE A 170 -0.05 16.62 0.60
CA ILE A 170 0.10 16.93 -0.83
C ILE A 170 -0.26 18.41 -1.07
N ALA A 171 -1.35 18.90 -0.48
CA ALA A 171 -1.78 20.29 -0.60
C ALA A 171 -0.72 21.26 -0.02
N THR A 172 -0.17 20.98 1.16
CA THR A 172 0.88 21.81 1.79
C THR A 172 2.12 21.91 0.91
N ARG A 173 2.59 20.77 0.34
CA ARG A 173 3.76 20.76 -0.55
C ARG A 173 3.55 21.55 -1.84
N THR A 174 2.34 21.52 -2.39
CA THR A 174 2.02 22.31 -3.59
C THR A 174 2.04 23.81 -3.27
N THR A 175 1.52 24.21 -2.11
CA THR A 175 1.54 25.61 -1.66
C THR A 175 2.97 26.10 -1.43
N ASP A 176 3.81 25.33 -0.76
CA ASP A 176 5.22 25.68 -0.50
C ASP A 176 6.03 25.76 -1.80
N ALA A 177 5.78 24.87 -2.76
CA ALA A 177 6.44 24.88 -4.06
C ALA A 177 6.06 26.12 -4.88
N ILE A 178 4.81 26.56 -4.82
CA ILE A 178 4.32 27.78 -5.49
C ILE A 178 4.90 29.03 -4.79
N ALA A 179 4.96 29.05 -3.45
CA ALA A 179 5.52 30.17 -2.68
C ALA A 179 7.02 30.36 -2.97
N ASN A 180 7.77 29.26 -3.12
CA ASN A 180 9.21 29.30 -3.41
C ASN A 180 9.51 29.57 -4.91
N ALA A 181 8.55 29.48 -5.80
CA ALA A 181 8.69 29.77 -7.23
C ALA A 181 8.31 31.23 -7.60
N ALA A 182 7.85 32.04 -6.64
CA ALA A 182 7.57 33.45 -6.90
C ALA A 182 8.87 34.22 -7.17
N PRO A 183 9.00 34.96 -8.28
CA PRO A 183 10.21 35.70 -8.60
C PRO A 183 10.43 36.79 -7.54
N THR A 184 11.63 36.83 -6.98
CA THR A 184 12.10 37.98 -6.20
C THR A 184 12.01 39.22 -7.11
N ALA A 185 11.10 40.13 -6.82
CA ALA A 185 11.03 41.40 -7.49
C ALA A 185 12.39 42.11 -7.24
N ALA A 186 13.18 42.22 -8.32
CA ALA A 186 14.39 43.02 -8.29
C ALA A 186 14.01 44.49 -8.15
N ASN A 187 14.55 45.10 -7.13
CA ASN A 187 14.58 46.56 -6.97
C ASN A 187 15.72 47.12 -7.79
#